data_9a2d93d8e0f2fb88eb96c2f23601f217
#
_entry.id   9a2d93d8e0f2fb88eb96c2f23601f217
#
_cell.length_a   1.000
_cell.length_b   1.000
_cell.length_c   1.000
_cell.angle_alpha   90.00
_cell.angle_beta   90.00
_cell.angle_gamma   90.00
#
_symmetry.space_group_name_H-M   'P 1'
#
loop_
_entity.id
_entity.type
_entity.pdbx_description
1 polymer ?
#
loop_
_entity_poly.entity_id
_entity_poly.type
_entity_poly.pdbx_seq_one_letter_code
_entity_poly.pdbx_strand_id
1 'polypeptide(L)'
;EFTLYEYSAAKKAYKEKGTLLDYDISSELYVSGELLKTSDNEGKYKIVETKTPPGYTGSWEEEVNITDKDARLSFEVVNEKEKEYTGVIRLRKTDIYTGEVLEDAEFTVLQWNRENQTYQDDLGGQSILKFDVETGWYSTEELVLTDANQGRFKVVETKNPENYTGKYEKEVIFQKKANTDTDIVDLKAENTPVTLPLGNITIIKKIKEEDITWAHGNPTFSFVAEGTDLSGNPHRYEDYVTFTRGSYETDKNGYATLSVTLRNIPLGQYTVWEKPVLRYYLKEVWANTENVRIIKGAAPAYGTDPRKIASGTAALTMQNKNASLTFVNEKSRYDRYSHNDSIKNTIPVSFS
;
A
#
# COMPACT_ATOMS: atom_id res chain seq x y z
N GLU A 1 42.79 -0.64 -27.36
CA GLU A 1 43.55 -1.22 -28.49
C GLU A 1 43.41 -0.32 -29.70
N PHE A 2 44.51 -0.11 -30.38
CA PHE A 2 44.55 0.67 -31.64
C PHE A 2 45.01 -0.20 -32.78
N THR A 3 44.37 -0.03 -33.95
CA THR A 3 44.71 -0.76 -35.17
C THR A 3 45.10 0.21 -36.26
N LEU A 4 46.25 -0.06 -36.92
CA LEU A 4 46.77 0.69 -38.03
C LEU A 4 46.31 0.06 -39.34
N TYR A 5 45.72 0.85 -40.20
CA TYR A 5 45.30 0.46 -41.56
C TYR A 5 46.13 1.17 -42.58
N GLU A 6 46.62 0.43 -43.55
CA GLU A 6 47.39 0.95 -44.67
C GLU A 6 46.47 1.24 -45.85
N TYR A 7 46.64 2.37 -46.53
CA TYR A 7 45.95 2.70 -47.77
C TYR A 7 46.41 1.82 -48.95
N SER A 8 45.48 1.58 -49.88
CA SER A 8 45.84 0.95 -51.18
C SER A 8 45.39 1.85 -52.32
N ALA A 9 46.35 2.36 -53.10
CA ALA A 9 46.08 3.20 -54.24
C ALA A 9 45.32 2.44 -55.35
N ALA A 10 45.55 1.15 -55.46
CA ALA A 10 44.85 0.28 -56.42
C ALA A 10 43.38 0.16 -56.12
N LYS A 11 43.00 0.06 -54.80
CA LYS A 11 41.62 -0.03 -54.35
C LYS A 11 41.00 1.34 -54.01
N LYS A 12 41.81 2.40 -53.94
CA LYS A 12 41.43 3.73 -53.49
C LYS A 12 40.73 3.71 -52.12
N ALA A 13 41.17 2.83 -51.23
CA ALA A 13 40.60 2.62 -49.88
C ALA A 13 41.64 2.07 -48.90
N TYR A 14 41.41 2.17 -47.61
CA TYR A 14 42.23 1.49 -46.62
C TYR A 14 41.98 -0.02 -46.66
N LYS A 15 43.04 -0.80 -46.42
CA LYS A 15 42.98 -2.26 -46.40
C LYS A 15 42.03 -2.74 -45.30
N GLU A 16 41.23 -3.78 -45.56
CA GLU A 16 40.26 -4.31 -44.59
C GLU A 16 40.92 -4.93 -43.34
N LYS A 17 42.15 -5.42 -43.50
CA LYS A 17 42.93 -5.99 -42.40
C LYS A 17 44.00 -5.01 -41.95
N GLY A 18 43.90 -4.54 -40.73
CA GLY A 18 44.89 -3.68 -40.10
C GLY A 18 45.88 -4.45 -39.23
N THR A 19 46.90 -3.75 -38.74
CA THR A 19 47.90 -4.25 -37.80
C THR A 19 47.65 -3.63 -36.45
N LEU A 20 47.59 -4.45 -35.41
CA LEU A 20 47.43 -3.95 -34.01
C LEU A 20 48.71 -3.21 -33.64
N LEU A 21 48.56 -2.06 -32.97
CA LEU A 21 49.68 -1.34 -32.37
C LEU A 21 50.13 -2.01 -31.07
N ASP A 22 51.45 -2.12 -30.90
CA ASP A 22 52.03 -2.66 -29.68
C ASP A 22 52.02 -1.61 -28.57
N TYR A 23 51.71 -2.03 -27.33
CA TYR A 23 51.83 -1.17 -26.15
C TYR A 23 53.22 -1.28 -25.55
N ASP A 24 54.00 -0.19 -25.64
CA ASP A 24 55.32 -0.12 -25.01
C ASP A 24 55.17 0.36 -23.56
N ILE A 25 55.41 -0.55 -22.62
CA ILE A 25 55.31 -0.31 -21.17
C ILE A 25 56.29 0.75 -20.70
N SER A 26 57.47 0.88 -21.39
CA SER A 26 58.51 1.81 -20.95
C SER A 26 58.19 3.26 -21.28
N SER A 27 57.51 3.51 -22.37
CA SER A 27 57.05 4.84 -22.79
C SER A 27 55.57 5.11 -22.47
N GLU A 28 54.84 4.09 -22.05
CA GLU A 28 53.37 4.14 -21.84
C GLU A 28 52.60 4.53 -23.12
N LEU A 29 53.13 4.20 -24.28
CA LEU A 29 52.55 4.56 -25.57
C LEU A 29 52.18 3.32 -26.38
N TYR A 30 51.12 3.45 -27.20
CA TYR A 30 50.90 2.53 -28.30
C TYR A 30 51.78 2.96 -29.48
N VAL A 31 52.60 2.07 -29.98
CA VAL A 31 53.58 2.37 -31.01
C VAL A 31 53.36 1.52 -32.26
N SER A 32 53.53 2.14 -33.42
CA SER A 32 53.73 1.42 -34.68
C SER A 32 55.23 1.12 -34.85
N GLY A 33 55.56 0.09 -35.59
CA GLY A 33 56.88 -0.03 -36.14
C GLY A 33 57.16 1.07 -37.17
N GLU A 34 58.33 1.01 -37.85
CA GLU A 34 58.64 1.93 -38.95
C GLU A 34 57.61 1.79 -40.06
N LEU A 35 57.00 2.91 -40.47
CA LEU A 35 56.03 2.98 -41.56
C LEU A 35 56.73 3.45 -42.85
N LEU A 36 56.54 2.70 -43.93
CA LEU A 36 57.17 2.98 -45.16
C LEU A 36 56.21 3.62 -46.18
N LYS A 37 56.63 4.67 -46.81
CA LYS A 37 55.95 5.22 -48.00
C LYS A 37 56.27 4.42 -49.22
N THR A 38 55.26 3.84 -49.84
CA THR A 38 55.35 3.05 -51.09
C THR A 38 54.48 3.67 -52.19
N SER A 39 54.64 3.21 -53.43
CA SER A 39 53.75 3.60 -54.53
C SER A 39 52.33 3.09 -54.35
N ASP A 40 52.09 2.01 -53.57
CA ASP A 40 50.73 1.48 -53.26
C ASP A 40 50.05 2.22 -52.16
N ASN A 41 50.77 2.54 -51.09
CA ASN A 41 50.13 3.24 -49.92
C ASN A 41 50.23 4.77 -50.01
N GLU A 42 51.03 5.32 -50.93
CA GLU A 42 51.25 6.76 -51.05
C GLU A 42 51.71 7.46 -49.76
N GLY A 43 52.14 6.70 -48.74
CA GLY A 43 52.43 7.17 -47.39
C GLY A 43 51.22 7.40 -46.53
N LYS A 44 50.02 6.95 -46.92
CA LYS A 44 48.74 7.15 -46.21
C LYS A 44 48.45 5.96 -45.36
N TYR A 45 48.15 6.26 -44.08
CA TYR A 45 47.72 5.29 -43.06
C TYR A 45 46.52 5.86 -42.28
N LYS A 46 45.78 4.99 -41.62
CA LYS A 46 44.73 5.36 -40.69
C LYS A 46 44.86 4.56 -39.38
N ILE A 47 44.84 5.25 -38.26
CA ILE A 47 44.82 4.64 -36.94
C ILE A 47 43.40 4.71 -36.43
N VAL A 48 42.88 3.61 -35.91
CA VAL A 48 41.54 3.52 -35.35
C VAL A 48 41.61 2.92 -33.95
N GLU A 49 40.96 3.50 -32.99
CA GLU A 49 40.70 2.82 -31.73
C GLU A 49 39.65 1.72 -31.93
N THR A 50 40.11 0.47 -31.93
CA THR A 50 39.27 -0.71 -32.20
C THR A 50 38.70 -1.33 -30.96
N LYS A 51 39.22 -0.97 -29.76
CA LYS A 51 38.69 -1.39 -28.47
C LYS A 51 39.03 -0.38 -27.40
N THR A 52 37.99 0.20 -26.83
CA THR A 52 38.07 1.12 -25.70
C THR A 52 38.46 0.39 -24.41
N PRO A 53 39.16 0.99 -23.47
CA PRO A 53 39.42 0.39 -22.16
C PRO A 53 38.12 0.06 -21.42
N PRO A 54 38.07 -1.00 -20.61
CA PRO A 54 36.89 -1.31 -19.80
C PRO A 54 36.49 -0.14 -18.90
N GLY A 55 35.19 0.21 -18.85
CA GLY A 55 34.65 1.32 -18.06
C GLY A 55 34.84 2.69 -18.69
N TYR A 56 35.25 2.75 -19.98
CA TYR A 56 35.35 3.99 -20.73
C TYR A 56 34.58 3.91 -22.05
N THR A 57 34.07 5.05 -22.51
CA THR A 57 33.42 5.22 -23.81
C THR A 57 34.22 6.18 -24.65
N GLY A 58 34.18 5.98 -25.93
CA GLY A 58 34.85 6.82 -26.89
C GLY A 58 35.04 6.08 -28.24
N SER A 59 35.41 6.83 -29.23
CA SER A 59 35.87 6.33 -30.51
C SER A 59 36.81 7.36 -31.09
N TRP A 60 37.92 6.89 -31.59
CA TRP A 60 38.90 7.78 -32.20
C TRP A 60 39.48 7.16 -33.49
N GLU A 61 39.62 7.97 -34.51
CA GLU A 61 40.34 7.62 -35.73
C GLU A 61 41.08 8.84 -36.27
N GLU A 62 42.27 8.61 -36.86
CA GLU A 62 43.08 9.65 -37.46
C GLU A 62 43.73 9.14 -38.72
N GLU A 63 43.70 9.94 -39.79
CA GLU A 63 44.43 9.67 -41.02
C GLU A 63 45.82 10.29 -40.94
N VAL A 64 46.81 9.47 -41.23
CA VAL A 64 48.24 9.85 -41.17
C VAL A 64 48.81 9.84 -42.56
N ASN A 65 49.50 10.91 -42.95
CA ASN A 65 50.22 10.99 -44.20
C ASN A 65 51.72 11.21 -43.94
N ILE A 66 52.57 10.23 -44.32
CA ILE A 66 53.97 10.30 -44.10
C ILE A 66 54.56 11.05 -45.28
N THR A 67 55.05 12.27 -45.10
CA THR A 67 55.64 13.14 -46.13
C THR A 67 57.12 13.20 -46.01
N ASP A 68 57.70 13.14 -44.82
CA ASP A 68 59.11 13.35 -44.56
C ASP A 68 59.80 12.07 -44.05
N LYS A 69 61.09 11.91 -44.37
CA LYS A 69 61.90 10.86 -43.80
C LYS A 69 62.14 11.15 -42.30
N ASP A 70 62.07 10.11 -41.47
CA ASP A 70 62.34 10.16 -40.06
C ASP A 70 61.32 11.02 -39.25
N ALA A 71 60.09 11.31 -39.77
CA ALA A 71 59.05 11.97 -39.09
C ALA A 71 58.50 11.09 -37.95
N ARG A 72 58.29 11.68 -36.76
CA ARG A 72 57.58 11.07 -35.62
C ARG A 72 56.30 11.83 -35.39
N LEU A 73 55.18 11.13 -35.40
CA LEU A 73 53.86 11.67 -35.12
C LEU A 73 53.36 11.11 -33.78
N SER A 74 52.79 11.94 -32.96
CA SER A 74 52.19 11.55 -31.68
C SER A 74 50.78 12.11 -31.56
N PHE A 75 49.86 11.32 -31.08
CA PHE A 75 48.46 11.67 -30.87
C PHE A 75 48.10 11.41 -29.44
N GLU A 76 47.27 12.29 -28.86
CA GLU A 76 46.66 12.10 -27.59
C GLU A 76 45.19 11.70 -27.79
N VAL A 77 44.81 10.56 -27.24
CA VAL A 77 43.44 10.04 -27.34
C VAL A 77 42.82 10.03 -25.95
N VAL A 78 41.70 10.73 -25.82
CA VAL A 78 40.99 10.84 -24.55
C VAL A 78 39.66 10.06 -24.63
N ASN A 79 39.50 9.09 -23.77
CA ASN A 79 38.24 8.39 -23.56
C ASN A 79 37.53 8.92 -22.33
N GLU A 80 36.21 9.06 -22.43
CA GLU A 80 35.40 9.47 -21.29
C GLU A 80 35.07 8.24 -20.42
N LYS A 81 35.12 8.42 -19.09
CA LYS A 81 34.70 7.37 -18.18
C LYS A 81 33.21 7.07 -18.42
N GLU A 82 32.89 5.78 -18.54
CA GLU A 82 31.50 5.37 -18.65
C GLU A 82 30.72 5.84 -17.41
N LYS A 83 29.58 6.50 -17.66
CA LYS A 83 28.75 7.03 -16.59
C LYS A 83 28.00 5.88 -15.91
N GLU A 84 28.27 5.70 -14.63
CA GLU A 84 27.50 4.77 -13.82
C GLU A 84 26.13 5.41 -13.48
N TYR A 85 25.08 4.64 -13.71
CA TYR A 85 23.73 5.00 -13.28
C TYR A 85 23.38 4.15 -12.08
N THR A 86 22.79 4.78 -11.06
CA THR A 86 22.39 4.08 -9.84
C THR A 86 20.90 4.28 -9.57
N GLY A 87 20.34 3.44 -8.74
CA GLY A 87 18.96 3.54 -8.27
C GLY A 87 18.87 3.32 -6.77
N VAL A 88 17.95 4.03 -6.09
CA VAL A 88 17.61 3.82 -4.70
C VAL A 88 16.15 3.47 -4.59
N ILE A 89 15.84 2.37 -3.91
CA ILE A 89 14.49 1.98 -3.57
C ILE A 89 14.23 2.43 -2.14
N ARG A 90 13.16 3.21 -1.95
CA ARG A 90 12.63 3.55 -0.62
C ARG A 90 11.25 2.94 -0.46
N LEU A 91 10.99 2.36 0.70
CA LEU A 91 9.72 1.72 1.01
C LEU A 91 9.20 2.23 2.35
N ARG A 92 7.94 2.65 2.38
CA ARG A 92 7.23 3.00 3.59
C ARG A 92 6.32 1.85 3.98
N LYS A 93 6.60 1.24 5.14
CA LYS A 93 5.78 0.15 5.70
C LYS A 93 4.80 0.73 6.69
N THR A 94 3.49 0.42 6.51
CA THR A 94 2.44 1.00 7.36
C THR A 94 1.40 -0.05 7.75
N ASP A 95 0.75 0.21 8.88
CA ASP A 95 -0.50 -0.46 9.25
C ASP A 95 -1.60 -0.04 8.28
N ILE A 96 -2.34 -1.01 7.75
CA ILE A 96 -3.39 -0.77 6.73
C ILE A 96 -4.56 0.06 7.27
N TYR A 97 -4.82 0.04 8.60
CA TYR A 97 -5.95 0.73 9.21
C TYR A 97 -5.58 2.08 9.82
N THR A 98 -4.40 2.18 10.41
CA THR A 98 -3.94 3.39 11.09
C THR A 98 -3.11 4.30 10.21
N GLY A 99 -2.40 3.72 9.24
CA GLY A 99 -1.38 4.42 8.46
C GLY A 99 -0.08 4.68 9.25
N GLU A 100 0.00 4.19 10.51
CA GLU A 100 1.22 4.30 11.32
C GLU A 100 2.37 3.52 10.68
N VAL A 101 3.56 4.07 10.78
CA VAL A 101 4.76 3.42 10.26
C VAL A 101 5.09 2.19 11.11
N LEU A 102 5.40 1.09 10.46
CA LEU A 102 5.77 -0.16 11.09
C LEU A 102 7.27 -0.38 10.97
N GLU A 103 7.90 -0.55 12.11
CA GLU A 103 9.32 -0.94 12.25
C GLU A 103 9.44 -2.47 12.28
N ASP A 104 10.65 -2.99 12.33
CA ASP A 104 10.98 -4.42 12.48
C ASP A 104 10.50 -5.34 11.34
N ALA A 105 10.06 -4.80 10.21
CA ALA A 105 9.92 -5.57 8.98
C ALA A 105 11.30 -5.82 8.35
N GLU A 106 11.44 -6.95 7.65
CA GLU A 106 12.63 -7.20 6.85
C GLU A 106 12.26 -7.33 5.38
N PHE A 107 13.04 -6.66 4.53
CA PHE A 107 12.87 -6.68 3.09
C PHE A 107 14.18 -7.05 2.41
N THR A 108 14.08 -7.92 1.41
CA THR A 108 15.20 -8.30 0.56
C THR A 108 14.96 -7.77 -0.85
N VAL A 109 16.03 -7.25 -1.48
CA VAL A 109 16.06 -6.86 -2.88
C VAL A 109 16.73 -7.95 -3.69
N LEU A 110 16.03 -8.45 -4.68
CA LEU A 110 16.55 -9.38 -5.66
C LEU A 110 16.88 -8.63 -6.94
N GLN A 111 18.02 -8.95 -7.56
CA GLN A 111 18.44 -8.39 -8.83
C GLN A 111 18.02 -9.30 -9.98
N TRP A 112 17.55 -8.71 -11.08
CA TRP A 112 17.29 -9.47 -12.30
C TRP A 112 18.60 -9.95 -12.94
N ASN A 113 18.62 -11.20 -13.35
CA ASN A 113 19.71 -11.77 -14.15
C ASN A 113 19.18 -12.05 -15.56
N ARG A 114 19.70 -11.31 -16.55
CA ARG A 114 19.28 -11.41 -17.95
C ARG A 114 19.56 -12.77 -18.57
N GLU A 115 20.66 -13.41 -18.18
CA GLU A 115 21.07 -14.70 -18.76
C GLU A 115 20.11 -15.81 -18.34
N ASN A 116 19.78 -15.85 -17.03
CA ASN A 116 18.92 -16.87 -16.44
C ASN A 116 17.44 -16.49 -16.48
N GLN A 117 17.09 -15.24 -16.81
CA GLN A 117 15.75 -14.69 -16.78
C GLN A 117 15.04 -14.88 -15.42
N THR A 118 15.78 -14.70 -14.33
CA THR A 118 15.30 -14.87 -12.96
C THR A 118 15.79 -13.73 -12.07
N TYR A 119 15.07 -13.53 -10.95
CA TYR A 119 15.52 -12.67 -9.87
C TYR A 119 16.40 -13.46 -8.91
N GLN A 120 17.58 -12.94 -8.59
CA GLN A 120 18.59 -13.58 -7.75
C GLN A 120 19.08 -12.63 -6.65
N ASP A 121 19.51 -13.21 -5.52
CA ASP A 121 20.16 -12.46 -4.43
C ASP A 121 21.67 -12.36 -4.69
N ASP A 122 22.04 -11.54 -5.66
CA ASP A 122 23.45 -11.34 -6.06
C ASP A 122 24.03 -10.02 -5.51
N LEU A 123 23.30 -9.31 -4.67
CA LEU A 123 23.71 -7.99 -4.14
C LEU A 123 24.55 -8.07 -2.86
N GLY A 124 24.75 -9.30 -2.33
CA GLY A 124 25.48 -9.49 -1.07
C GLY A 124 24.86 -8.71 0.08
N GLY A 125 25.68 -8.00 0.85
CA GLY A 125 25.18 -7.19 1.98
C GLY A 125 24.30 -5.99 1.60
N GLN A 126 24.15 -5.66 0.32
CA GLN A 126 23.29 -4.56 -0.18
C GLN A 126 21.87 -5.04 -0.50
N SER A 127 21.58 -6.33 -0.36
CA SER A 127 20.26 -6.90 -0.64
C SER A 127 19.18 -6.54 0.39
N ILE A 128 19.53 -5.91 1.52
CA ILE A 128 18.61 -5.63 2.64
C ILE A 128 18.28 -4.15 2.67
N LEU A 129 16.98 -3.81 2.76
CA LEU A 129 16.55 -2.45 3.04
C LEU A 129 16.80 -2.12 4.52
N LYS A 130 17.46 -0.98 4.76
CA LYS A 130 17.71 -0.47 6.11
C LYS A 130 16.62 0.50 6.53
N PHE A 131 16.08 0.32 7.74
CA PHE A 131 15.10 1.22 8.33
C PHE A 131 15.79 2.45 8.94
N ASP A 132 15.27 3.62 8.58
CA ASP A 132 15.68 4.91 9.15
C ASP A 132 14.56 5.42 10.07
N VAL A 133 14.83 5.45 11.37
CA VAL A 133 13.89 5.86 12.42
C VAL A 133 13.46 7.34 12.29
N GLU A 134 14.34 8.22 11.80
CA GLU A 134 14.03 9.64 11.69
C GLU A 134 13.04 9.92 10.56
N THR A 135 13.18 9.23 9.46
CA THR A 135 12.34 9.44 8.27
C THR A 135 11.18 8.43 8.14
N GLY A 136 11.28 7.28 8.80
CA GLY A 136 10.32 6.18 8.72
C GLY A 136 10.35 5.44 7.38
N TRP A 137 11.48 5.50 6.66
CA TRP A 137 11.68 4.78 5.41
C TRP A 137 12.61 3.59 5.57
N TYR A 138 12.31 2.51 4.87
CA TYR A 138 13.24 1.46 4.54
C TYR A 138 13.92 1.81 3.23
N SER A 139 15.23 1.82 3.16
CA SER A 139 15.97 2.23 1.97
C SER A 139 17.09 1.27 1.61
N THR A 140 17.33 1.09 0.31
CA THR A 140 18.55 0.43 -0.18
C THR A 140 19.73 1.39 -0.14
N GLU A 141 20.93 0.87 -0.21
CA GLU A 141 22.07 1.60 -0.72
C GLU A 141 21.89 1.84 -2.23
N GLU A 142 22.83 2.55 -2.87
CA GLU A 142 22.77 2.76 -4.30
C GLU A 142 22.99 1.44 -5.07
N LEU A 143 22.00 1.07 -5.89
CA LEU A 143 22.00 -0.11 -6.72
C LEU A 143 22.51 0.25 -8.10
N VAL A 144 23.59 -0.39 -8.56
CA VAL A 144 24.19 -0.11 -9.88
C VAL A 144 23.30 -0.69 -10.98
N LEU A 145 22.96 0.16 -11.97
CA LEU A 145 22.14 -0.23 -13.13
C LEU A 145 23.03 -0.67 -14.28
N THR A 146 22.99 -1.95 -14.60
CA THR A 146 23.83 -2.57 -15.63
C THR A 146 23.00 -3.15 -16.78
N ASP A 147 23.63 -3.51 -17.88
CA ASP A 147 22.96 -4.24 -18.96
C ASP A 147 22.58 -5.67 -18.54
N ALA A 148 23.30 -6.25 -17.59
CA ALA A 148 23.01 -7.58 -17.06
C ALA A 148 21.72 -7.59 -16.21
N ASN A 149 21.49 -6.58 -15.37
CA ASN A 149 20.27 -6.46 -14.57
C ASN A 149 19.18 -5.64 -15.26
N GLN A 150 19.48 -4.95 -16.35
CA GLN A 150 18.54 -4.10 -17.08
C GLN A 150 17.83 -3.06 -16.20
N GLY A 151 18.44 -2.65 -15.09
CA GLY A 151 17.81 -1.78 -14.10
C GLY A 151 16.60 -2.40 -13.39
N ARG A 152 16.45 -3.73 -13.41
CA ARG A 152 15.30 -4.44 -12.84
C ARG A 152 15.64 -5.09 -11.52
N PHE A 153 14.82 -4.81 -10.53
CA PHE A 153 14.92 -5.34 -9.18
C PHE A 153 13.55 -5.79 -8.66
N LYS A 154 13.54 -6.59 -7.61
CA LYS A 154 12.33 -7.03 -6.94
C LYS A 154 12.51 -6.89 -5.44
N VAL A 155 11.59 -6.19 -4.78
CA VAL A 155 11.53 -6.10 -3.32
C VAL A 155 10.59 -7.16 -2.80
N VAL A 156 11.03 -7.93 -1.81
CA VAL A 156 10.24 -8.99 -1.16
C VAL A 156 10.28 -8.79 0.35
N GLU A 157 9.12 -8.82 1.00
CA GLU A 157 9.03 -8.85 2.46
C GLU A 157 9.34 -10.26 2.96
N THR A 158 10.42 -10.39 3.71
CA THR A 158 10.92 -11.67 4.24
C THR A 158 10.49 -11.92 5.68
N LYS A 159 10.16 -10.84 6.42
CA LYS A 159 9.65 -10.92 7.77
C LYS A 159 8.64 -9.80 8.05
N ASN A 160 7.47 -10.16 8.56
CA ASN A 160 6.49 -9.19 9.03
C ASN A 160 6.92 -8.56 10.36
N PRO A 161 6.50 -7.31 10.64
CA PRO A 161 6.58 -6.75 11.98
C PRO A 161 5.85 -7.62 13.01
N GLU A 162 6.26 -7.53 14.26
CA GLU A 162 5.61 -8.28 15.34
C GLU A 162 4.12 -7.94 15.44
N ASN A 163 3.26 -8.93 15.63
CA ASN A 163 1.79 -8.84 15.68
C ASN A 163 1.12 -8.35 14.38
N TYR A 164 1.81 -8.43 13.24
CA TYR A 164 1.27 -8.13 11.93
C TYR A 164 1.36 -9.34 10.99
N THR A 165 0.50 -9.34 9.98
CA THR A 165 0.48 -10.35 8.91
C THR A 165 0.33 -9.65 7.56
N GLY A 166 0.93 -10.25 6.54
CA GLY A 166 0.89 -9.76 5.17
C GLY A 166 2.00 -10.38 4.34
N LYS A 167 2.01 -10.00 3.10
CA LYS A 167 3.08 -10.32 2.14
C LYS A 167 3.23 -9.13 1.21
N TYR A 168 4.46 -8.76 0.93
CA TYR A 168 4.75 -7.74 -0.06
C TYR A 168 5.79 -8.23 -1.04
N GLU A 169 5.49 -8.08 -2.32
CA GLU A 169 6.40 -8.36 -3.41
C GLU A 169 6.13 -7.34 -4.52
N LYS A 170 7.18 -6.65 -4.99
CA LYS A 170 7.06 -5.62 -6.01
C LYS A 170 8.28 -5.58 -6.91
N GLU A 171 8.04 -5.62 -8.21
CA GLU A 171 9.07 -5.32 -9.21
C GLU A 171 9.30 -3.81 -9.32
N VAL A 172 10.58 -3.44 -9.45
CA VAL A 172 11.06 -2.08 -9.67
C VAL A 172 11.91 -2.07 -10.92
N ILE A 173 11.63 -1.13 -11.81
CA ILE A 173 12.40 -0.94 -13.04
C ILE A 173 12.87 0.51 -13.05
N PHE A 174 14.19 0.70 -12.92
CA PHE A 174 14.82 2.00 -13.07
C PHE A 174 15.05 2.32 -14.54
N GLN A 175 14.87 3.58 -14.89
CA GLN A 175 15.16 4.06 -16.23
C GLN A 175 16.38 5.00 -16.19
N LYS A 176 17.36 4.76 -17.05
CA LYS A 176 18.49 5.68 -17.21
C LYS A 176 17.96 7.04 -17.69
N LYS A 177 18.05 8.07 -16.83
CA LYS A 177 17.63 9.44 -17.16
C LYS A 177 18.84 10.30 -17.49
N ALA A 178 18.78 11.06 -18.58
CA ALA A 178 19.90 11.84 -19.11
C ALA A 178 20.48 12.88 -18.10
N ASN A 179 19.68 13.31 -17.12
CA ASN A 179 20.04 14.43 -16.22
C ASN A 179 20.25 14.03 -14.76
N THR A 180 20.14 12.74 -14.41
CA THR A 180 20.32 12.27 -13.03
C THR A 180 21.19 11.02 -13.01
N ASP A 181 22.17 10.97 -12.13
CA ASP A 181 23.04 9.82 -11.95
C ASP A 181 22.35 8.75 -11.09
N THR A 182 21.49 9.17 -10.17
CA THR A 182 20.72 8.29 -9.28
C THR A 182 19.22 8.52 -9.47
N ASP A 183 18.46 7.46 -9.69
CA ASP A 183 16.99 7.48 -9.73
C ASP A 183 16.44 6.95 -8.38
N ILE A 184 15.35 7.54 -7.87
CA ILE A 184 14.73 7.14 -6.61
C ILE A 184 13.32 6.65 -6.90
N VAL A 185 12.99 5.45 -6.38
CA VAL A 185 11.65 4.87 -6.48
C VAL A 185 11.08 4.68 -5.09
N ASP A 186 9.93 5.33 -4.83
CA ASP A 186 9.19 5.23 -3.58
C ASP A 186 8.11 4.15 -3.68
N LEU A 187 8.08 3.26 -2.70
CA LEU A 187 7.13 2.17 -2.59
C LEU A 187 6.32 2.30 -1.30
N LYS A 188 5.13 1.73 -1.30
CA LYS A 188 4.29 1.58 -0.11
C LYS A 188 3.94 0.10 0.08
N ALA A 189 4.14 -0.39 1.29
CA ALA A 189 3.74 -1.73 1.71
C ALA A 189 2.87 -1.62 2.97
N GLU A 190 1.82 -2.42 3.04
CA GLU A 190 0.88 -2.40 4.16
C GLU A 190 0.78 -3.80 4.77
N ASN A 191 0.72 -3.87 6.11
CA ASN A 191 0.38 -5.10 6.82
C ASN A 191 -0.88 -4.91 7.67
N THR A 192 -1.55 -6.03 7.90
CA THR A 192 -2.76 -6.10 8.71
C THR A 192 -2.38 -6.55 10.12
N PRO A 193 -2.81 -5.85 11.19
CA PRO A 193 -2.58 -6.32 12.55
C PRO A 193 -3.32 -7.64 12.80
N VAL A 194 -2.68 -8.56 13.51
CA VAL A 194 -3.28 -9.85 13.91
C VAL A 194 -4.50 -9.61 14.82
N THR A 195 -4.44 -8.56 15.66
CA THR A 195 -5.55 -8.15 16.51
C THR A 195 -6.15 -6.87 15.96
N LEU A 196 -7.41 -6.92 15.56
CA LEU A 196 -8.12 -5.74 15.07
C LEU A 196 -8.30 -4.69 16.17
N PRO A 197 -8.15 -3.40 15.85
CA PRO A 197 -8.48 -2.33 16.80
C PRO A 197 -9.96 -2.36 17.16
N LEU A 198 -10.26 -2.00 18.42
CA LEU A 198 -11.59 -2.10 19.02
C LEU A 198 -12.21 -0.72 19.25
N GLY A 199 -13.54 -0.70 19.26
CA GLY A 199 -14.37 0.46 19.57
C GLY A 199 -15.58 0.10 20.41
N ASN A 200 -16.51 1.06 20.57
CA ASN A 200 -17.72 0.88 21.38
C ASN A 200 -18.95 1.47 20.66
N ILE A 201 -20.13 0.86 20.91
CA ILE A 201 -21.41 1.41 20.47
C ILE A 201 -22.26 1.66 21.71
N THR A 202 -22.57 2.92 22.01
CA THR A 202 -23.44 3.30 23.10
C THR A 202 -24.86 3.49 22.58
N ILE A 203 -25.79 2.77 23.16
CA ILE A 203 -27.21 2.81 22.84
C ILE A 203 -27.92 3.48 23.98
N ILE A 204 -28.60 4.60 23.71
CA ILE A 204 -29.41 5.35 24.67
C ILE A 204 -30.86 5.02 24.43
N LYS A 205 -31.57 4.60 25.46
CA LYS A 205 -32.98 4.32 25.43
C LYS A 205 -33.75 5.44 26.14
N LYS A 206 -34.75 5.98 25.42
CA LYS A 206 -35.67 6.99 25.98
C LYS A 206 -37.11 6.54 25.85
N ILE A 207 -37.89 6.79 26.91
CA ILE A 207 -39.35 6.61 26.96
C ILE A 207 -39.94 7.68 27.84
N LYS A 208 -41.13 8.20 27.51
CA LYS A 208 -41.87 9.08 28.43
C LYS A 208 -42.11 8.38 29.75
N GLU A 209 -41.81 9.01 30.85
CA GLU A 209 -42.01 8.42 32.19
C GLU A 209 -43.47 8.02 32.42
N GLU A 210 -44.44 8.83 31.94
CA GLU A 210 -45.87 8.55 31.97
C GLU A 210 -46.29 7.31 31.16
N ASP A 211 -45.47 6.92 30.18
CA ASP A 211 -45.70 5.72 29.35
C ASP A 211 -45.18 4.45 30.00
N ILE A 212 -44.41 4.54 31.07
CA ILE A 212 -43.83 3.36 31.72
C ILE A 212 -44.95 2.60 32.48
N THR A 213 -45.17 1.35 32.10
CA THR A 213 -46.18 0.50 32.68
C THR A 213 -45.54 -0.60 33.53
N TRP A 214 -45.86 -0.63 34.81
CA TRP A 214 -45.34 -1.61 35.77
C TRP A 214 -46.22 -2.84 35.99
N ALA A 215 -47.45 -2.81 35.49
CA ALA A 215 -48.47 -3.84 35.74
C ALA A 215 -48.10 -5.25 35.25
N HIS A 216 -47.16 -5.33 34.33
CA HIS A 216 -46.73 -6.59 33.70
C HIS A 216 -45.22 -6.84 33.77
N GLY A 217 -44.60 -6.33 34.82
CA GLY A 217 -43.18 -6.41 35.02
C GLY A 217 -42.42 -5.20 34.47
N ASN A 218 -41.13 -5.22 34.64
CA ASN A 218 -40.22 -4.14 34.26
C ASN A 218 -40.05 -4.07 32.74
N PRO A 219 -40.26 -2.91 32.11
CA PRO A 219 -40.03 -2.77 30.67
C PRO A 219 -38.56 -3.02 30.30
N THR A 220 -38.35 -3.97 29.43
CA THR A 220 -37.02 -4.33 28.92
C THR A 220 -36.97 -4.14 27.41
N PHE A 221 -35.91 -3.50 26.93
CA PHE A 221 -35.67 -3.22 25.52
C PHE A 221 -34.35 -3.83 25.14
N SER A 222 -34.36 -4.71 24.14
CA SER A 222 -33.19 -5.41 23.65
C SER A 222 -32.72 -4.82 22.32
N PHE A 223 -31.42 -4.70 22.17
CA PHE A 223 -30.77 -4.14 20.99
C PHE A 223 -29.83 -5.16 20.37
N VAL A 224 -29.69 -5.08 19.07
CA VAL A 224 -28.77 -5.90 18.26
C VAL A 224 -27.90 -4.97 17.47
N ALA A 225 -26.59 -5.22 17.45
CA ALA A 225 -25.64 -4.66 16.51
C ALA A 225 -25.08 -5.81 15.67
N GLU A 226 -25.28 -5.77 14.36
CA GLU A 226 -24.84 -6.79 13.43
C GLU A 226 -24.15 -6.15 12.24
N GLY A 227 -23.00 -6.69 11.84
CA GLY A 227 -22.22 -6.13 10.74
C GLY A 227 -20.94 -6.90 10.48
N THR A 228 -19.99 -6.22 9.86
CA THR A 228 -18.68 -6.79 9.53
C THR A 228 -17.57 -5.90 10.07
N ASP A 229 -16.49 -6.54 10.52
CA ASP A 229 -15.27 -5.82 10.85
C ASP A 229 -14.53 -5.33 9.59
N LEU A 230 -13.40 -4.63 9.78
CA LEU A 230 -12.56 -4.11 8.69
C LEU A 230 -11.97 -5.22 7.79
N SER A 231 -11.89 -6.44 8.28
CA SER A 231 -11.45 -7.61 7.52
C SER A 231 -12.60 -8.34 6.80
N GLY A 232 -13.85 -7.87 6.98
CA GLY A 232 -15.03 -8.46 6.37
C GLY A 232 -15.64 -9.63 7.15
N ASN A 233 -15.14 -9.95 8.36
CA ASN A 233 -15.70 -11.01 9.20
C ASN A 233 -17.02 -10.55 9.82
N PRO A 234 -18.08 -11.39 9.82
CA PRO A 234 -19.36 -11.04 10.40
C PRO A 234 -19.32 -11.12 11.92
N HIS A 235 -19.96 -10.14 12.55
CA HIS A 235 -20.13 -10.07 14.00
C HIS A 235 -21.56 -9.71 14.37
N ARG A 236 -22.01 -10.22 15.53
CA ARG A 236 -23.32 -9.92 16.10
C ARG A 236 -23.19 -9.77 17.60
N TYR A 237 -23.66 -8.64 18.11
CA TYR A 237 -23.71 -8.30 19.52
C TYR A 237 -25.14 -8.03 19.94
N GLU A 238 -25.48 -8.36 21.15
CA GLU A 238 -26.81 -8.17 21.69
C GLU A 238 -26.73 -7.77 23.18
N ASP A 239 -27.50 -6.75 23.56
CA ASP A 239 -27.60 -6.30 24.94
C ASP A 239 -28.97 -5.63 25.17
N TYR A 240 -29.30 -5.30 26.41
CA TYR A 240 -30.59 -4.78 26.76
C TYR A 240 -30.52 -3.74 27.89
N VAL A 241 -31.59 -2.94 28.04
CA VAL A 241 -31.84 -2.10 29.20
C VAL A 241 -33.17 -2.47 29.81
N THR A 242 -33.25 -2.45 31.14
CA THR A 242 -34.48 -2.71 31.91
C THR A 242 -34.79 -1.53 32.80
N PHE A 243 -35.92 -0.88 32.60
CA PHE A 243 -36.41 0.15 33.50
C PHE A 243 -36.96 -0.50 34.78
N THR A 244 -36.37 -0.15 35.90
CA THR A 244 -36.89 -0.49 37.23
C THR A 244 -37.18 0.79 38.00
N ARG A 245 -38.03 0.75 39.02
CA ARG A 245 -38.35 1.95 39.82
C ARG A 245 -37.07 2.49 40.46
N GLY A 246 -36.75 3.75 40.15
CA GLY A 246 -35.54 4.43 40.67
C GLY A 246 -34.23 4.11 39.95
N SER A 247 -34.26 3.34 38.85
CA SER A 247 -33.05 3.04 38.08
C SER A 247 -32.74 4.00 36.93
N TYR A 248 -33.54 5.01 36.71
CA TYR A 248 -33.42 5.95 35.61
C TYR A 248 -33.53 7.41 36.09
N GLU A 249 -33.01 8.30 35.32
CA GLU A 249 -33.21 9.75 35.46
C GLU A 249 -34.21 10.24 34.43
N THR A 250 -35.06 11.19 34.85
CA THR A 250 -36.04 11.84 33.97
C THR A 250 -35.54 13.20 33.55
N ASP A 251 -35.43 13.43 32.24
CA ASP A 251 -34.99 14.71 31.71
C ASP A 251 -36.10 15.79 31.81
N LYS A 252 -35.73 17.07 31.58
CA LYS A 252 -36.66 18.21 31.63
C LYS A 252 -37.88 18.06 30.70
N ASN A 253 -37.83 17.19 29.72
CA ASN A 253 -38.90 16.91 28.76
C ASN A 253 -39.74 15.70 29.17
N GLY A 254 -39.51 15.14 30.37
CA GLY A 254 -40.22 14.00 30.95
C GLY A 254 -39.84 12.65 30.33
N TYR A 255 -38.62 12.52 29.75
CA TYR A 255 -38.11 11.25 29.27
C TYR A 255 -37.25 10.56 30.31
N ALA A 256 -37.64 9.37 30.71
CA ALA A 256 -36.81 8.44 31.42
C ALA A 256 -35.75 7.89 30.51
N THR A 257 -34.49 7.89 30.94
CA THR A 257 -33.33 7.56 30.10
C THR A 257 -32.47 6.47 30.75
N LEU A 258 -32.12 5.45 29.98
CA LEU A 258 -31.12 4.46 30.33
C LEU A 258 -30.15 4.28 29.12
N SER A 259 -28.98 3.73 29.35
CA SER A 259 -28.04 3.42 28.31
C SER A 259 -27.35 2.09 28.54
N VAL A 260 -26.92 1.47 27.45
CA VAL A 260 -26.06 0.30 27.43
C VAL A 260 -24.95 0.54 26.42
N THR A 261 -23.76 0.02 26.71
CA THR A 261 -22.61 0.14 25.81
C THR A 261 -22.08 -1.23 25.44
N LEU A 262 -22.19 -1.56 24.16
CA LEU A 262 -21.51 -2.69 23.55
C LEU A 262 -20.03 -2.35 23.46
N ARG A 263 -19.19 -3.06 24.20
CA ARG A 263 -17.76 -2.76 24.35
C ARG A 263 -16.89 -3.71 23.56
N ASN A 264 -15.69 -3.25 23.24
CA ASN A 264 -14.66 -4.07 22.58
C ASN A 264 -15.14 -4.71 21.27
N ILE A 265 -15.83 -3.92 20.46
CA ILE A 265 -16.31 -4.32 19.15
C ILE A 265 -15.16 -4.06 18.13
N PRO A 266 -14.74 -5.02 17.30
CA PRO A 266 -13.80 -4.75 16.21
C PRO A 266 -14.26 -3.57 15.37
N LEU A 267 -13.33 -2.71 14.94
CA LEU A 267 -13.70 -1.62 14.04
C LEU A 267 -14.32 -2.18 12.76
N GLY A 268 -15.34 -1.47 12.24
CA GLY A 268 -16.10 -1.94 11.10
C GLY A 268 -17.43 -1.22 10.96
N GLN A 269 -18.35 -1.81 10.21
CA GLN A 269 -19.65 -1.23 9.96
C GLN A 269 -20.76 -2.11 10.53
N TYR A 270 -21.58 -1.55 11.41
CA TYR A 270 -22.61 -2.26 12.16
C TYR A 270 -23.98 -1.59 12.00
N THR A 271 -25.01 -2.40 11.72
CA THR A 271 -26.41 -1.96 11.79
C THR A 271 -26.93 -2.25 13.18
N VAL A 272 -27.45 -1.21 13.84
CA VAL A 272 -28.00 -1.27 15.20
C VAL A 272 -29.49 -1.07 15.15
N TRP A 273 -30.26 -1.98 15.78
CA TRP A 273 -31.71 -1.88 15.84
C TRP A 273 -32.25 -2.39 17.18
N GLU A 274 -33.50 -2.01 17.49
CA GLU A 274 -34.23 -2.48 18.65
C GLU A 274 -35.12 -3.65 18.28
N LYS A 275 -35.15 -4.70 19.11
CA LYS A 275 -36.14 -5.78 18.99
C LYS A 275 -37.53 -5.29 19.33
N PRO A 276 -38.60 -5.71 18.61
CA PRO A 276 -39.97 -5.32 18.90
C PRO A 276 -40.39 -5.67 20.34
N VAL A 277 -41.07 -4.75 20.99
CA VAL A 277 -41.64 -4.94 22.34
C VAL A 277 -43.15 -4.77 22.29
N LEU A 278 -43.91 -5.71 22.84
CA LEU A 278 -45.35 -5.82 22.65
C LEU A 278 -46.18 -4.60 23.01
N ARG A 279 -45.78 -3.86 24.04
CA ARG A 279 -46.54 -2.72 24.58
C ARG A 279 -45.99 -1.36 24.19
N TYR A 280 -44.93 -1.38 23.47
CA TYR A 280 -44.24 -0.17 23.06
C TYR A 280 -43.97 -0.25 21.57
N TYR A 281 -44.01 0.88 20.91
CA TYR A 281 -43.52 0.98 19.52
C TYR A 281 -42.37 1.94 19.43
N LEU A 282 -41.45 1.63 18.56
CA LEU A 282 -40.32 2.50 18.27
C LEU A 282 -40.83 3.73 17.51
N LYS A 283 -40.74 4.90 18.12
CA LYS A 283 -41.18 6.19 17.57
C LYS A 283 -40.13 6.75 16.62
N GLU A 284 -38.90 6.80 17.10
CA GLU A 284 -37.80 7.41 16.38
C GLU A 284 -36.43 6.88 16.82
N VAL A 285 -35.46 7.03 15.92
CA VAL A 285 -34.06 6.78 16.18
C VAL A 285 -33.28 8.00 15.68
N TRP A 286 -32.32 8.46 16.45
CA TRP A 286 -31.41 9.50 16.03
C TRP A 286 -29.96 9.19 16.35
N ALA A 287 -29.04 9.76 15.53
CA ALA A 287 -27.61 9.69 15.74
C ALA A 287 -27.17 10.73 16.79
N ASN A 288 -26.28 10.33 17.70
CA ASN A 288 -25.64 11.24 18.64
C ASN A 288 -24.18 11.55 18.23
N THR A 289 -23.62 10.75 17.32
CA THR A 289 -22.27 10.93 16.77
C THR A 289 -22.32 10.95 15.24
N GLU A 290 -21.37 11.63 14.61
CA GLU A 290 -21.33 11.87 13.17
C GLU A 290 -21.12 10.57 12.34
N ASN A 291 -20.52 9.56 12.95
CA ASN A 291 -20.28 8.26 12.33
C ASN A 291 -21.48 7.31 12.39
N VAL A 292 -22.65 7.81 12.74
CA VAL A 292 -23.91 7.07 12.72
C VAL A 292 -24.86 7.64 11.67
N ARG A 293 -25.29 6.80 10.74
CA ARG A 293 -26.32 7.12 9.75
C ARG A 293 -27.64 6.46 10.13
N ILE A 294 -28.73 7.22 10.23
CA ILE A 294 -30.06 6.69 10.53
C ILE A 294 -30.75 6.22 9.25
N ILE A 295 -31.29 5.00 9.31
CA ILE A 295 -32.16 4.41 8.30
C ILE A 295 -33.59 4.51 8.82
N LYS A 296 -34.43 5.34 8.17
CA LYS A 296 -35.86 5.43 8.45
C LYS A 296 -36.58 4.53 7.47
N GLY A 297 -37.31 3.56 7.98
CA GLY A 297 -38.09 2.64 7.18
C GLY A 297 -39.58 2.96 7.16
N ALA A 298 -40.35 2.03 6.64
CA ALA A 298 -41.81 2.09 6.62
C ALA A 298 -42.41 1.95 8.02
N ALA A 299 -43.65 2.36 8.17
CA ALA A 299 -44.41 2.14 9.42
C ALA A 299 -44.39 0.66 9.83
N PRO A 300 -44.26 0.35 11.14
CA PRO A 300 -44.19 -1.01 11.61
C PRO A 300 -45.48 -1.77 11.28
N ALA A 301 -45.38 -2.86 10.54
CA ALA A 301 -46.44 -3.82 10.29
C ALA A 301 -46.05 -5.16 10.89
N TYR A 302 -47.03 -6.03 11.18
CA TYR A 302 -46.77 -7.36 11.71
C TYR A 302 -45.81 -8.13 10.75
N GLY A 303 -44.75 -8.69 11.32
CA GLY A 303 -43.74 -9.43 10.54
C GLY A 303 -42.72 -8.56 9.80
N THR A 304 -42.76 -7.24 9.92
CA THR A 304 -41.72 -6.37 9.35
C THR A 304 -40.40 -6.59 10.07
N ASP A 305 -39.34 -6.79 9.30
CA ASP A 305 -37.97 -6.84 9.81
C ASP A 305 -37.66 -5.55 10.62
N PRO A 306 -37.32 -5.64 11.91
CA PRO A 306 -37.04 -4.48 12.76
C PRO A 306 -36.00 -3.53 12.16
N ARG A 307 -35.03 -4.05 11.45
CA ARG A 307 -33.98 -3.27 10.77
C ARG A 307 -34.56 -2.33 9.71
N LYS A 308 -35.69 -2.67 9.13
CA LYS A 308 -36.38 -1.88 8.10
C LYS A 308 -37.35 -0.84 8.70
N ILE A 309 -37.69 -0.94 9.99
CA ILE A 309 -38.58 0.02 10.66
C ILE A 309 -37.80 1.30 10.97
N ALA A 310 -36.76 1.19 11.78
CA ALA A 310 -35.78 2.23 12.02
C ALA A 310 -34.53 1.60 12.61
N SER A 311 -33.39 1.96 12.10
CA SER A 311 -32.08 1.49 12.57
C SER A 311 -31.03 2.57 12.39
N GLY A 312 -29.87 2.37 12.98
CA GLY A 312 -28.69 3.20 12.74
C GLY A 312 -27.56 2.35 12.23
N THR A 313 -26.85 2.81 11.20
CA THR A 313 -25.60 2.22 10.78
C THR A 313 -24.45 2.99 11.44
N ALA A 314 -23.71 2.31 12.31
CA ALA A 314 -22.53 2.84 13.01
C ALA A 314 -21.26 2.41 12.27
N ALA A 315 -20.46 3.38 11.84
CA ALA A 315 -19.15 3.16 11.24
C ALA A 315 -18.07 3.39 12.31
N LEU A 316 -17.49 2.31 12.83
CA LEU A 316 -16.36 2.37 13.74
C LEU A 316 -15.06 2.39 12.91
N THR A 317 -14.34 3.51 13.01
CA THR A 317 -13.08 3.73 12.29
C THR A 317 -11.98 4.11 13.27
N MET A 318 -10.74 4.20 12.80
CA MET A 318 -9.62 4.67 13.65
C MET A 318 -9.83 6.08 14.18
N GLN A 319 -10.43 6.96 13.37
CA GLN A 319 -10.74 8.34 13.76
C GLN A 319 -11.97 8.42 14.70
N ASN A 320 -12.92 7.50 14.53
CA ASN A 320 -14.18 7.45 15.26
C ASN A 320 -14.44 6.05 15.82
N LYS A 321 -13.71 5.69 16.90
CA LYS A 321 -13.82 4.37 17.56
C LYS A 321 -15.12 4.19 18.34
N ASN A 322 -15.83 5.29 18.65
CA ASN A 322 -17.05 5.27 19.43
C ASN A 322 -18.22 5.77 18.60
N ALA A 323 -19.33 5.07 18.66
CA ALA A 323 -20.61 5.47 18.07
C ALA A 323 -21.68 5.56 19.14
N SER A 324 -22.63 6.48 18.99
CA SER A 324 -23.76 6.61 19.89
C SER A 324 -25.03 6.93 19.13
N LEU A 325 -26.12 6.27 19.52
CA LEU A 325 -27.44 6.48 18.95
C LEU A 325 -28.53 6.33 20.04
N THR A 326 -29.67 6.99 19.81
CA THR A 326 -30.78 7.00 20.73
C THR A 326 -32.02 6.38 20.09
N PHE A 327 -32.66 5.48 20.81
CA PHE A 327 -33.96 4.89 20.48
C PHE A 327 -35.03 5.44 21.40
N VAL A 328 -36.11 5.98 20.82
CA VAL A 328 -37.25 6.55 21.57
C VAL A 328 -38.49 5.71 21.32
N ASN A 329 -39.09 5.20 22.38
CA ASN A 329 -40.36 4.48 22.30
C ASN A 329 -41.49 5.26 22.96
N GLU A 330 -42.69 5.00 22.50
CA GLU A 330 -43.94 5.41 23.09
C GLU A 330 -44.78 4.17 23.44
N LYS A 331 -45.66 4.33 24.43
CA LYS A 331 -46.64 3.29 24.75
C LYS A 331 -47.54 3.07 23.55
N SER A 332 -47.83 1.82 23.25
CA SER A 332 -48.77 1.46 22.20
C SER A 332 -50.19 1.89 22.67
N ARG A 333 -50.82 2.78 21.91
CA ARG A 333 -52.19 3.21 22.17
C ARG A 333 -53.21 2.10 21.94
N TYR A 334 -52.82 1.03 21.29
CA TYR A 334 -53.60 -0.20 21.15
C TYR A 334 -53.33 -1.14 22.32
N ASP A 335 -53.58 -0.63 23.56
CA ASP A 335 -53.68 -1.51 24.71
C ASP A 335 -55.01 -2.24 24.61
N ARG A 336 -55.01 -3.38 23.92
CA ARG A 336 -56.17 -4.25 23.74
C ARG A 336 -56.74 -4.80 25.07
N TYR A 337 -56.10 -4.47 26.16
CA TYR A 337 -56.45 -4.93 27.52
C TYR A 337 -57.02 -3.86 28.41
N SER A 338 -57.16 -2.63 27.95
CA SER A 338 -57.60 -1.51 28.79
C SER A 338 -59.09 -1.15 28.69
N HIS A 339 -59.84 -1.77 27.75
CA HIS A 339 -61.29 -1.55 27.67
C HIS A 339 -62.06 -2.79 28.01
N ASN A 340 -63.06 -2.62 28.88
CA ASN A 340 -63.96 -3.65 29.33
C ASN A 340 -64.95 -4.14 28.27
N ASP A 341 -64.75 -3.85 27.03
CA ASP A 341 -65.53 -4.36 25.93
C ASP A 341 -64.98 -5.74 25.50
N SER A 342 -65.90 -6.70 25.37
CA SER A 342 -65.59 -8.07 25.03
C SER A 342 -64.58 -8.17 23.88
N ILE A 343 -63.33 -8.41 24.22
CA ILE A 343 -62.28 -8.67 23.21
C ILE A 343 -62.49 -10.07 22.66
N LYS A 344 -62.87 -10.19 21.42
CA LYS A 344 -62.72 -11.42 20.70
C LYS A 344 -61.20 -11.66 20.44
N ASN A 345 -60.61 -12.37 21.38
CA ASN A 345 -59.26 -12.89 21.16
C ASN A 345 -59.31 -13.96 20.05
N THR A 346 -58.99 -13.56 18.84
CA THR A 346 -58.65 -14.51 17.81
C THR A 346 -57.15 -14.83 17.97
N ILE A 347 -56.86 -15.91 18.68
CA ILE A 347 -55.53 -16.50 18.70
C ILE A 347 -55.44 -17.33 17.41
N PRO A 348 -54.63 -16.98 16.44
CA PRO A 348 -54.40 -17.89 15.31
C PRO A 348 -53.53 -19.04 15.82
N VAL A 349 -54.16 -20.16 16.11
CA VAL A 349 -53.47 -21.41 16.40
C VAL A 349 -53.34 -22.11 15.06
N SER A 350 -52.20 -22.14 14.48
CA SER A 350 -51.89 -23.02 13.38
C SER A 350 -51.42 -24.36 13.95
N PHE A 351 -52.23 -25.36 13.72
CA PHE A 351 -51.80 -26.77 13.88
C PHE A 351 -51.09 -27.19 12.59
N SER A 352 -49.86 -27.68 12.75
CA SER A 352 -49.12 -28.39 11.68
C SER A 352 -49.55 -29.84 11.61
#